data_1c73fe7e1d2c11b475e62e6d3c904050
#
_entry.id   1c73fe7e1d2c11b475e62e6d3c904050
#
_cell.length_a   1.000
_cell.length_b   1.000
_cell.length_c   1.000
_cell.angle_alpha   90.00
_cell.angle_beta   90.00
_cell.angle_gamma   90.00
#
_symmetry.space_group_name_H-M   'P 1'
#
loop_
_entity.id
_entity.type
_entity.pdbx_description
1 polymer ?
#
loop_
_entity_poly.entity_id
_entity_poly.type
_entity_poly.pdbx_seq_one_letter_code
_entity_poly.pdbx_strand_id
1 'polypeptide(L)'
;MSPAEFDITEFVKNGANRLAVEVYRWSDGSYLEDQDMWRLSGILRPVELWVRPRTNIRDYRFSSDLSDDMRSATFGTEIWIRNQTDRKVKDLTVEINLVGKDNRGNKLDKKMVAPVGTIQAFSETSVTLSEMLREPQLWSAEKPHLYDIHIKLRRKNELLESFEYHWGIRKIEIAGDVFKVNGKAVKLKGVNRHDFHPRMGFFVDSRTMERDIRLIKQANINMIRTSHYPHLPLLYELCDKYGIYVMDEANHESHAYGLGNKVLGDNPQWTPGPMWTGQ
;
A
#
# COMPACT_ATOMS: atom_id res chain seq x y z
N MET A 1 -11.51 -8.78 0.31
CA MET A 1 -10.12 -9.31 0.42
C MET A 1 -9.14 -8.37 1.10
N SER A 2 -9.61 -7.38 1.81
CA SER A 2 -8.78 -6.47 2.62
C SER A 2 -8.24 -7.18 3.86
N PRO A 3 -7.06 -6.81 4.39
CA PRO A 3 -6.52 -7.36 5.61
C PRO A 3 -7.39 -7.01 6.82
N ALA A 4 -7.42 -7.89 7.81
CA ALA A 4 -8.07 -7.66 9.10
C ALA A 4 -6.99 -7.62 10.19
N GLU A 5 -7.05 -6.62 11.07
CA GLU A 5 -6.12 -6.42 12.17
C GLU A 5 -6.86 -6.55 13.50
N PHE A 6 -6.30 -7.30 14.44
CA PHE A 6 -6.85 -7.51 15.78
C PHE A 6 -5.78 -7.25 16.82
N ASP A 7 -6.07 -6.38 17.78
CA ASP A 7 -5.22 -6.23 18.99
C ASP A 7 -5.52 -7.37 19.96
N ILE A 8 -4.57 -8.28 20.09
CA ILE A 8 -4.67 -9.45 20.98
C ILE A 8 -3.80 -9.32 22.22
N THR A 9 -3.28 -8.14 22.51
CA THR A 9 -2.32 -7.89 23.60
C THR A 9 -2.81 -8.40 24.93
N GLU A 10 -4.09 -8.22 25.26
CA GLU A 10 -4.66 -8.64 26.55
C GLU A 10 -4.89 -10.17 26.66
N PHE A 11 -4.88 -10.88 25.54
CA PHE A 11 -5.14 -12.32 25.48
C PHE A 11 -3.86 -13.15 25.44
N VAL A 12 -2.72 -12.53 25.10
CA VAL A 12 -1.43 -13.21 24.96
C VAL A 12 -0.77 -13.40 26.32
N LYS A 13 -0.25 -14.58 26.56
CA LYS A 13 0.51 -14.95 27.76
C LYS A 13 1.89 -15.48 27.43
N ASN A 14 2.79 -15.49 28.41
CA ASN A 14 4.10 -16.11 28.24
C ASN A 14 3.97 -17.62 27.99
N GLY A 15 4.75 -18.13 27.04
CA GLY A 15 4.73 -19.53 26.62
C GLY A 15 3.78 -19.80 25.45
N ALA A 16 3.21 -20.99 25.42
CA ALA A 16 2.34 -21.41 24.32
C ALA A 16 0.98 -20.69 24.32
N ASN A 17 0.64 -20.13 23.18
CA ASN A 17 -0.67 -19.54 22.91
C ASN A 17 -1.34 -20.31 21.78
N ARG A 18 -2.66 -20.35 21.75
CA ARG A 18 -3.44 -20.95 20.67
C ARG A 18 -4.22 -19.85 19.96
N LEU A 19 -4.03 -19.72 18.67
CA LEU A 19 -4.84 -18.87 17.79
C LEU A 19 -5.80 -19.76 17.01
N ALA A 20 -7.07 -19.38 16.96
CA ALA A 20 -8.07 -19.99 16.10
C ALA A 20 -8.67 -18.90 15.21
N VAL A 21 -8.79 -19.17 13.92
CA VAL A 21 -9.38 -18.25 12.94
C VAL A 21 -10.54 -18.98 12.29
N GLU A 22 -11.74 -18.41 12.41
CA GLU A 22 -12.95 -18.92 11.74
C GLU A 22 -13.20 -18.09 10.48
N VAL A 23 -13.30 -18.76 9.33
CA VAL A 23 -13.52 -18.13 8.03
C VAL A 23 -14.87 -18.57 7.50
N TYR A 24 -15.79 -17.64 7.37
CA TYR A 24 -17.11 -17.88 6.81
C TYR A 24 -17.06 -17.88 5.28
N ARG A 25 -17.66 -18.90 4.67
CA ARG A 25 -17.78 -18.96 3.21
C ARG A 25 -18.74 -17.91 2.67
N TRP A 26 -19.77 -17.60 3.44
CA TRP A 26 -20.80 -16.62 3.12
C TRP A 26 -20.89 -15.60 4.26
N SER A 27 -20.82 -14.34 3.93
CA SER A 27 -20.90 -13.21 4.86
C SER A 27 -21.48 -12.00 4.12
N ASP A 28 -21.67 -10.89 4.82
CA ASP A 28 -22.10 -9.63 4.19
C ASP A 28 -21.12 -9.18 3.09
N GLY A 29 -19.82 -9.45 3.27
CA GLY A 29 -18.80 -9.23 2.25
C GLY A 29 -19.07 -9.98 0.94
N SER A 30 -19.76 -11.12 0.98
CA SER A 30 -20.11 -11.88 -0.24
C SER A 30 -21.04 -11.12 -1.19
N TYR A 31 -21.74 -10.09 -0.70
CA TYR A 31 -22.60 -9.22 -1.49
C TYR A 31 -21.89 -7.94 -1.94
N LEU A 32 -21.01 -7.39 -1.10
CA LEU A 32 -20.29 -6.14 -1.36
C LEU A 32 -19.02 -6.36 -2.20
N GLU A 33 -18.44 -7.53 -2.08
CA GLU A 33 -17.18 -7.96 -2.71
C GLU A 33 -17.46 -9.08 -3.73
N ASP A 34 -18.55 -8.96 -4.46
CA ASP A 34 -19.01 -9.99 -5.40
C ASP A 34 -18.37 -9.82 -6.78
N GLN A 35 -17.04 -9.95 -6.80
CA GLN A 35 -16.28 -9.87 -8.05
C GLN A 35 -16.60 -11.04 -8.97
N ASP A 36 -16.56 -10.79 -10.28
CA ASP A 36 -16.75 -11.79 -11.33
C ASP A 36 -15.51 -12.68 -11.47
N MET A 37 -15.36 -13.62 -10.53
CA MET A 37 -14.23 -14.55 -10.46
C MET A 37 -14.59 -15.85 -9.72
N TRP A 38 -13.64 -16.77 -9.62
CA TRP A 38 -13.84 -18.03 -8.90
C TRP A 38 -14.22 -17.82 -7.42
N ARG A 39 -15.13 -18.64 -6.94
CA ARG A 39 -15.62 -18.62 -5.54
C ARG A 39 -14.81 -19.60 -4.68
N LEU A 40 -13.59 -19.21 -4.32
CA LEU A 40 -12.75 -19.96 -3.40
C LEU A 40 -12.76 -19.29 -2.03
N SER A 41 -12.88 -20.09 -0.98
CA SER A 41 -12.87 -19.63 0.41
C SER A 41 -11.63 -20.13 1.14
N GLY A 42 -11.29 -19.47 2.24
CA GLY A 42 -10.16 -19.82 3.08
C GLY A 42 -9.32 -18.63 3.47
N ILE A 43 -8.15 -18.90 4.03
CA ILE A 43 -7.15 -17.89 4.35
C ILE A 43 -6.31 -17.67 3.10
N LEU A 44 -6.49 -16.52 2.45
CA LEU A 44 -5.92 -16.22 1.14
C LEU A 44 -4.61 -15.44 1.23
N ARG A 45 -4.30 -14.89 2.42
CA ARG A 45 -3.12 -14.05 2.66
C ARG A 45 -2.38 -14.53 3.90
N PRO A 46 -1.11 -14.12 4.10
CA PRO A 46 -0.35 -14.47 5.29
C PRO A 46 -1.10 -14.09 6.57
N VAL A 47 -0.98 -14.95 7.59
CA VAL A 47 -1.36 -14.63 8.97
C VAL A 47 -0.10 -14.26 9.71
N GLU A 48 -0.01 -13.05 10.20
CA GLU A 48 1.19 -12.49 10.83
C GLU A 48 0.90 -12.08 12.26
N LEU A 49 1.86 -12.31 13.14
CA LEU A 49 1.86 -11.80 14.50
C LEU A 49 2.86 -10.65 14.60
N TRP A 50 2.34 -9.45 14.81
CA TRP A 50 3.16 -8.25 14.94
C TRP A 50 3.34 -7.88 16.41
N VAL A 51 4.60 -7.89 16.87
CA VAL A 51 4.97 -7.44 18.22
C VAL A 51 5.61 -6.07 18.10
N ARG A 52 4.94 -5.06 18.63
CA ARG A 52 5.35 -3.66 18.49
C ARG A 52 5.40 -2.95 19.85
N PRO A 53 6.25 -1.91 20.00
CA PRO A 53 6.19 -1.04 21.17
C PRO A 53 4.81 -0.42 21.33
N ARG A 54 4.36 -0.17 22.56
CA ARG A 54 3.09 0.54 22.81
C ARG A 54 3.10 2.00 22.34
N THR A 55 4.28 2.58 22.12
CA THR A 55 4.45 3.83 21.39
C THR A 55 5.14 3.51 20.07
N ASN A 56 4.43 3.62 18.97
CA ASN A 56 4.87 3.13 17.67
C ASN A 56 4.46 4.07 16.53
N ILE A 57 5.03 3.83 15.36
CA ILE A 57 4.63 4.50 14.12
C ILE A 57 3.34 3.83 13.63
N ARG A 58 2.22 4.52 13.67
CA ARG A 58 0.93 3.97 13.20
C ARG A 58 0.89 3.83 11.69
N ASP A 59 1.35 4.87 11.00
CA ASP A 59 1.31 4.95 9.53
C ASP A 59 2.33 5.97 9.03
N TYR A 60 2.60 5.95 7.71
CA TYR A 60 3.43 6.94 7.05
C TYR A 60 2.98 7.17 5.61
N ARG A 61 3.16 8.40 5.13
CA ARG A 61 2.87 8.78 3.76
C ARG A 61 4.04 9.55 3.17
N PHE A 62 4.43 9.22 1.95
CA PHE A 62 5.41 9.96 1.18
C PHE A 62 4.75 10.73 0.05
N SER A 63 5.35 11.84 -0.29
CA SER A 63 4.96 12.65 -1.43
C SER A 63 6.21 13.22 -2.11
N SER A 64 6.06 13.56 -3.38
CA SER A 64 7.08 14.30 -4.12
C SER A 64 6.40 15.34 -4.99
N ASP A 65 6.83 16.58 -4.84
CA ASP A 65 6.40 17.70 -5.68
C ASP A 65 7.58 18.15 -6.53
N LEU A 66 7.47 17.95 -7.85
CA LEU A 66 8.49 18.28 -8.81
C LEU A 66 8.29 19.70 -9.35
N SER A 67 9.39 20.44 -9.49
CA SER A 67 9.40 21.69 -10.26
C SER A 67 8.99 21.46 -11.70
N ASP A 68 8.48 22.50 -12.37
CA ASP A 68 8.02 22.38 -13.77
C ASP A 68 9.14 21.99 -14.75
N ASP A 69 10.38 22.39 -14.45
CA ASP A 69 11.56 22.00 -15.21
C ASP A 69 12.11 20.61 -14.84
N MET A 70 11.48 19.91 -13.89
CA MET A 70 11.86 18.57 -13.39
C MET A 70 13.27 18.50 -12.77
N ARG A 71 13.89 19.63 -12.43
CA ARG A 71 15.27 19.70 -11.91
C ARG A 71 15.35 19.72 -10.42
N SER A 72 14.23 19.94 -9.74
CA SER A 72 14.15 19.84 -8.29
C SER A 72 12.86 19.14 -7.87
N ALA A 73 12.88 18.53 -6.70
CA ALA A 73 11.70 17.94 -6.09
C ALA A 73 11.69 18.25 -4.60
N THR A 74 10.52 18.59 -4.06
CA THR A 74 10.31 18.59 -2.62
C THR A 74 9.81 17.19 -2.23
N PHE A 75 10.67 16.43 -1.55
CA PHE A 75 10.26 15.19 -0.90
C PHE A 75 9.56 15.55 0.40
N GLY A 76 8.34 15.07 0.58
CA GLY A 76 7.52 15.25 1.78
C GLY A 76 7.20 13.92 2.44
N THR A 77 7.13 13.93 3.75
CA THR A 77 6.66 12.77 4.52
C THR A 77 5.81 13.22 5.69
N GLU A 78 4.74 12.48 5.95
CA GLU A 78 3.90 12.60 7.12
C GLU A 78 3.91 11.27 7.86
N ILE A 79 4.22 11.30 9.16
CA ILE A 79 4.38 10.11 10.00
C ILE A 79 3.39 10.22 11.15
N TRP A 80 2.51 9.24 11.29
CA TRP A 80 1.58 9.12 12.41
C TRP A 80 2.17 8.27 13.52
N ILE A 81 2.16 8.79 14.73
CA ILE A 81 2.68 8.13 15.92
C ILE A 81 1.53 7.92 16.90
N ARG A 82 1.38 6.68 17.35
CA ARG A 82 0.37 6.25 18.31
C ARG A 82 0.99 6.00 19.66
N ASN A 83 0.31 6.44 20.71
CA ASN A 83 0.57 6.08 22.10
C ASN A 83 -0.57 5.20 22.63
N GLN A 84 -0.31 3.91 22.82
CA GLN A 84 -1.25 2.92 23.37
C GLN A 84 -1.03 2.70 24.87
N THR A 85 -0.35 3.63 25.56
CA THR A 85 -0.17 3.57 27.02
C THR A 85 -1.21 4.43 27.73
N ASP A 86 -1.42 4.14 29.02
CA ASP A 86 -2.28 4.88 29.94
C ASP A 86 -1.69 6.23 30.42
N ARG A 87 -0.52 6.59 29.88
CA ARG A 87 0.23 7.80 30.26
C ARG A 87 0.60 8.61 29.04
N LYS A 88 0.75 9.93 29.23
CA LYS A 88 1.34 10.78 28.20
C LYS A 88 2.79 10.40 27.95
N VAL A 89 3.18 10.41 26.68
CA VAL A 89 4.55 10.17 26.21
C VAL A 89 5.12 11.44 25.64
N LYS A 90 6.40 11.70 25.90
CA LYS A 90 7.15 12.85 25.41
C LYS A 90 8.60 12.47 25.12
N ASP A 91 9.39 13.43 24.66
CA ASP A 91 10.80 13.23 24.30
C ASP A 91 10.98 12.25 23.13
N LEU A 92 9.99 12.21 22.22
CA LEU A 92 10.04 11.42 21.01
C LEU A 92 10.62 12.26 19.86
N THR A 93 11.32 11.56 18.97
CA THR A 93 11.90 12.11 17.74
C THR A 93 11.67 11.16 16.59
N VAL A 94 11.24 11.69 15.46
CA VAL A 94 11.21 10.98 14.17
C VAL A 94 12.44 11.37 13.38
N GLU A 95 13.16 10.39 12.88
CA GLU A 95 14.28 10.56 11.95
C GLU A 95 13.92 9.89 10.64
N ILE A 96 14.13 10.60 9.54
CA ILE A 96 13.99 10.08 8.17
C ILE A 96 15.35 10.23 7.50
N ASN A 97 15.84 9.16 6.90
CA ASN A 97 17.01 9.22 6.05
C ASN A 97 16.65 8.75 4.64
N LEU A 98 16.82 9.61 3.65
CA LEU A 98 16.58 9.34 2.25
C LEU A 98 17.92 9.20 1.55
N VAL A 99 18.18 8.01 0.99
CA VAL A 99 19.46 7.65 0.37
C VAL A 99 19.23 7.25 -1.09
N GLY A 100 20.11 7.70 -1.97
CA GLY A 100 20.04 7.36 -3.39
C GLY A 100 21.11 8.07 -4.21
N LYS A 101 20.77 8.42 -5.44
CA LYS A 101 21.66 9.15 -6.35
C LYS A 101 20.95 10.29 -7.03
N ASP A 102 21.70 11.34 -7.37
CA ASP A 102 21.24 12.40 -8.26
C ASP A 102 21.38 11.99 -9.74
N ASN A 103 20.89 12.82 -10.67
CA ASN A 103 21.00 12.59 -12.10
C ASN A 103 22.45 12.47 -12.64
N ARG A 104 23.42 12.97 -11.88
CA ARG A 104 24.84 12.91 -12.24
C ARG A 104 25.55 11.70 -11.64
N GLY A 105 24.79 10.87 -10.87
CA GLY A 105 25.31 9.68 -10.20
C GLY A 105 25.97 9.96 -8.86
N ASN A 106 25.93 11.19 -8.36
CA ASN A 106 26.50 11.52 -7.04
C ASN A 106 25.60 10.95 -5.94
N LYS A 107 26.19 10.57 -4.82
CA LYS A 107 25.45 10.12 -3.64
C LYS A 107 24.55 11.24 -3.14
N LEU A 108 23.27 10.93 -2.96
CA LEU A 108 22.29 11.72 -2.27
C LEU A 108 22.00 11.05 -0.94
N ASP A 109 22.20 11.78 0.16
CA ASP A 109 22.02 11.29 1.52
C ASP A 109 21.46 12.42 2.36
N LYS A 110 20.16 12.38 2.62
CA LYS A 110 19.41 13.46 3.25
C LYS A 110 18.78 12.97 4.55
N LYS A 111 19.20 13.59 5.64
CA LYS A 111 18.65 13.31 6.96
C LYS A 111 17.72 14.44 7.41
N MET A 112 16.50 14.06 7.75
CA MET A 112 15.49 14.94 8.34
C MET A 112 15.17 14.47 9.75
N VAL A 113 15.00 15.38 10.67
CA VAL A 113 14.72 15.06 12.08
C VAL A 113 13.66 16.04 12.60
N ALA A 114 12.63 15.51 13.22
CA ALA A 114 11.60 16.34 13.86
C ALA A 114 11.27 15.81 15.27
N PRO A 115 11.17 16.73 16.26
CA PRO A 115 10.63 16.37 17.56
C PRO A 115 9.14 16.05 17.42
N VAL A 116 8.69 15.03 18.12
CA VAL A 116 7.28 14.73 18.28
C VAL A 116 6.81 15.39 19.58
N GLY A 117 5.74 16.15 19.50
CA GLY A 117 5.14 16.76 20.69
C GLY A 117 4.70 15.73 21.73
N THR A 118 4.10 16.20 22.80
CA THR A 118 3.52 15.31 23.82
C THR A 118 2.30 14.59 23.25
N ILE A 119 2.30 13.26 23.28
CA ILE A 119 1.16 12.44 22.90
C ILE A 119 0.42 12.02 24.16
N GLN A 120 -0.87 12.34 24.24
CA GLN A 120 -1.69 11.95 25.40
C GLN A 120 -1.88 10.43 25.47
N ALA A 121 -2.39 9.93 26.61
CA ALA A 121 -2.75 8.53 26.75
C ALA A 121 -3.76 8.11 25.66
N PHE A 122 -3.55 6.95 25.06
CA PHE A 122 -4.44 6.36 24.04
C PHE A 122 -4.75 7.29 22.88
N SER A 123 -3.75 8.10 22.45
CA SER A 123 -3.91 9.11 21.40
C SER A 123 -2.88 8.95 20.29
N GLU A 124 -3.13 9.64 19.19
CA GLU A 124 -2.23 9.71 18.05
C GLU A 124 -1.87 11.17 17.74
N THR A 125 -0.74 11.35 17.06
CA THR A 125 -0.32 12.62 16.47
C THR A 125 0.44 12.36 15.20
N SER A 126 0.56 13.38 14.34
CA SER A 126 1.43 13.29 13.16
C SER A 126 2.52 14.35 13.21
N VAL A 127 3.61 14.07 12.49
CA VAL A 127 4.67 15.02 12.19
C VAL A 127 4.92 15.02 10.69
N THR A 128 5.16 16.22 10.14
CA THR A 128 5.49 16.39 8.74
C THR A 128 6.94 16.85 8.60
N LEU A 129 7.68 16.25 7.68
CA LEU A 129 9.03 16.66 7.31
C LEU A 129 9.11 16.81 5.80
N SER A 130 9.97 17.71 5.35
CA SER A 130 10.22 17.90 3.93
C SER A 130 11.69 18.26 3.67
N GLU A 131 12.18 17.88 2.49
CA GLU A 131 13.54 18.17 2.04
C GLU A 131 13.55 18.45 0.54
N MET A 132 14.29 19.46 0.14
CA MET A 132 14.47 19.77 -1.27
C MET A 132 15.61 18.94 -1.87
N LEU A 133 15.31 18.24 -2.93
CA LEU A 133 16.24 17.43 -3.70
C LEU A 133 16.58 18.18 -5.00
N ARG A 134 17.85 18.33 -5.29
CA ARG A 134 18.32 18.93 -6.54
C ARG A 134 18.72 17.83 -7.52
N GLU A 135 18.31 18.00 -8.78
CA GLU A 135 18.59 17.08 -9.87
C GLU A 135 18.29 15.60 -9.48
N PRO A 136 17.11 15.27 -8.90
CA PRO A 136 16.85 13.90 -8.46
C PRO A 136 16.74 12.95 -9.66
N GLN A 137 17.11 11.69 -9.47
CA GLN A 137 16.75 10.64 -10.44
C GLN A 137 15.25 10.39 -10.33
N LEU A 138 14.56 10.51 -11.47
CA LEU A 138 13.12 10.30 -11.53
C LEU A 138 12.79 8.85 -11.83
N TRP A 139 11.72 8.37 -11.22
CA TRP A 139 11.18 7.05 -11.50
C TRP A 139 10.28 7.09 -12.74
N SER A 140 10.46 6.15 -13.63
CA SER A 140 9.53 5.84 -14.73
C SER A 140 9.51 4.34 -14.99
N ALA A 141 8.55 3.87 -15.79
CA ALA A 141 8.50 2.45 -16.15
C ALA A 141 9.76 1.98 -16.86
N GLU A 142 10.43 2.85 -17.63
CA GLU A 142 11.67 2.54 -18.34
C GLU A 142 12.93 2.68 -17.46
N LYS A 143 12.85 3.55 -16.45
CA LYS A 143 13.95 3.83 -15.51
C LYS A 143 13.39 3.89 -14.08
N PRO A 144 13.16 2.75 -13.46
CA PRO A 144 12.53 2.67 -12.14
C PRO A 144 13.53 2.97 -11.01
N HIS A 145 14.04 4.21 -10.97
CA HIS A 145 14.94 4.64 -9.90
C HIS A 145 14.21 4.77 -8.58
N LEU A 146 14.71 4.11 -7.56
CA LEU A 146 14.19 4.14 -6.20
C LEU A 146 15.21 4.76 -5.25
N TYR A 147 14.70 5.45 -4.25
CA TYR A 147 15.43 5.94 -3.09
C TYR A 147 15.11 5.04 -1.90
N ASP A 148 16.13 4.73 -1.11
CA ASP A 148 15.94 4.03 0.16
C ASP A 148 15.54 5.03 1.23
N ILE A 149 14.46 4.77 1.92
CA ILE A 149 13.94 5.59 3.00
C ILE A 149 14.00 4.79 4.29
N HIS A 150 14.77 5.28 5.26
CA HIS A 150 14.82 4.71 6.59
C HIS A 150 14.06 5.62 7.55
N ILE A 151 13.06 5.09 8.21
CA ILE A 151 12.24 5.77 9.21
C ILE A 151 12.63 5.24 10.58
N LYS A 152 12.88 6.13 11.55
CA LYS A 152 13.17 5.73 12.93
C LYS A 152 12.36 6.57 13.89
N LEU A 153 11.74 5.90 14.86
CA LEU A 153 11.13 6.53 16.02
C LEU A 153 12.04 6.29 17.23
N ARG A 154 12.45 7.39 17.88
CA ARG A 154 13.28 7.33 19.07
C ARG A 154 12.60 8.00 20.25
N ARG A 155 12.93 7.52 21.45
CA ARG A 155 12.66 8.21 22.69
C ARG A 155 13.98 8.54 23.35
N LYS A 156 14.38 9.81 23.35
CA LYS A 156 15.74 10.23 23.70
C LYS A 156 16.77 9.46 22.85
N ASN A 157 17.63 8.65 23.48
CA ASN A 157 18.64 7.85 22.78
C ASN A 157 18.17 6.41 22.44
N GLU A 158 17.00 5.99 22.91
CA GLU A 158 16.46 4.66 22.67
C GLU A 158 15.76 4.60 21.31
N LEU A 159 16.11 3.59 20.50
CA LEU A 159 15.37 3.29 19.26
C LEU A 159 14.14 2.46 19.64
N LEU A 160 12.95 3.00 19.40
CA LEU A 160 11.70 2.29 19.63
C LEU A 160 11.33 1.41 18.46
N GLU A 161 11.42 1.96 17.25
CA GLU A 161 10.99 1.28 16.03
C GLU A 161 11.72 1.84 14.81
N SER A 162 11.90 0.98 13.78
CA SER A 162 12.45 1.42 12.50
C SER A 162 11.83 0.65 11.34
N PHE A 163 11.67 1.33 10.20
CA PHE A 163 11.22 0.76 8.93
C PHE A 163 12.14 1.17 7.80
N GLU A 164 12.17 0.34 6.77
CA GLU A 164 12.79 0.64 5.49
C GLU A 164 11.74 0.58 4.40
N TYR A 165 11.80 1.51 3.48
CA TYR A 165 10.91 1.58 2.33
C TYR A 165 11.66 2.08 1.10
N HIS A 166 11.13 1.78 -0.09
CA HIS A 166 11.67 2.28 -1.35
C HIS A 166 10.68 3.22 -2.01
N TRP A 167 11.14 4.39 -2.44
CA TRP A 167 10.28 5.42 -3.02
C TRP A 167 10.83 5.94 -4.35
N GLY A 168 9.97 5.97 -5.38
CA GLY A 168 10.29 6.55 -6.67
C GLY A 168 9.74 7.97 -6.81
N ILE A 169 10.60 8.95 -7.03
CA ILE A 169 10.22 10.34 -7.26
C ILE A 169 9.63 10.47 -8.66
N ARG A 170 8.37 10.89 -8.75
CA ARG A 170 7.65 11.07 -10.01
C ARG A 170 6.56 12.11 -9.91
N LYS A 171 6.25 12.76 -11.03
CA LYS A 171 5.05 13.59 -11.21
C LYS A 171 4.10 12.85 -12.14
N ILE A 172 2.86 12.66 -11.69
CA ILE A 172 1.77 12.09 -12.48
C ILE A 172 0.76 13.20 -12.72
N GLU A 173 0.37 13.42 -13.97
CA GLU A 173 -0.56 14.47 -14.34
C GLU A 173 -1.43 14.04 -15.53
N ILE A 174 -2.64 14.58 -15.58
CA ILE A 174 -3.52 14.55 -16.74
C ILE A 174 -3.58 15.97 -17.27
N ALA A 175 -3.01 16.20 -18.46
CA ALA A 175 -3.00 17.50 -19.12
C ALA A 175 -3.91 17.45 -20.35
N GLY A 176 -5.11 18.06 -20.23
CA GLY A 176 -6.21 17.83 -21.16
C GLY A 176 -6.67 16.38 -21.07
N ASP A 177 -6.54 15.64 -22.15
CA ASP A 177 -6.89 14.22 -22.30
C ASP A 177 -5.64 13.30 -22.31
N VAL A 178 -4.46 13.85 -22.02
CA VAL A 178 -3.18 13.13 -22.08
C VAL A 178 -2.67 12.79 -20.69
N PHE A 179 -2.50 11.49 -20.43
CA PHE A 179 -1.80 10.99 -19.24
C PHE A 179 -0.28 11.17 -19.39
N LYS A 180 0.34 11.83 -18.42
CA LYS A 180 1.78 12.09 -18.43
C LYS A 180 2.45 11.61 -17.15
N VAL A 181 3.68 11.15 -17.30
CA VAL A 181 4.60 10.87 -16.18
C VAL A 181 5.87 11.67 -16.42
N ASN A 182 6.26 12.49 -15.44
CA ASN A 182 7.40 13.41 -15.54
C ASN A 182 7.33 14.28 -16.81
N GLY A 183 6.16 14.87 -17.08
CA GLY A 183 5.90 15.72 -18.22
C GLY A 183 5.83 15.04 -19.59
N LYS A 184 6.08 13.73 -19.66
CA LYS A 184 6.06 12.96 -20.91
C LYS A 184 4.76 12.17 -21.05
N ALA A 185 4.14 12.24 -22.23
CA ALA A 185 2.98 11.43 -22.55
C ALA A 185 3.32 9.92 -22.47
N VAL A 186 2.48 9.17 -21.78
CA VAL A 186 2.66 7.73 -21.60
C VAL A 186 1.46 7.00 -22.17
N LYS A 187 1.74 6.01 -23.02
CA LYS A 187 0.73 5.04 -23.46
C LYS A 187 0.77 3.84 -22.54
N LEU A 188 -0.34 3.62 -21.83
CA LEU A 188 -0.50 2.46 -20.95
C LEU A 188 -0.78 1.22 -21.82
N LYS A 189 0.09 0.22 -21.69
CA LYS A 189 -0.05 -1.11 -22.29
C LYS A 189 -0.20 -2.08 -21.13
N GLY A 190 -1.44 -2.38 -20.77
CA GLY A 190 -1.76 -3.07 -19.53
C GLY A 190 -2.44 -4.40 -19.71
N VAL A 191 -2.42 -5.18 -18.64
CA VAL A 191 -3.16 -6.43 -18.48
C VAL A 191 -3.89 -6.44 -17.14
N ASN A 192 -5.01 -7.14 -17.10
CA ASN A 192 -5.68 -7.47 -15.84
C ASN A 192 -4.92 -8.60 -15.14
N ARG A 193 -4.83 -8.50 -13.83
CA ARG A 193 -4.21 -9.54 -13.02
C ARG A 193 -5.06 -9.86 -11.80
N HIS A 194 -5.36 -11.15 -11.59
CA HIS A 194 -5.88 -11.69 -10.35
C HIS A 194 -4.76 -12.30 -9.51
N ASP A 195 -4.92 -12.28 -8.18
CA ASP A 195 -4.13 -13.15 -7.31
C ASP A 195 -4.65 -14.58 -7.45
N PHE A 196 -4.05 -15.33 -8.37
CA PHE A 196 -4.43 -16.70 -8.65
C PHE A 196 -3.22 -17.58 -8.98
N HIS A 197 -3.13 -18.71 -8.29
CA HIS A 197 -2.10 -19.73 -8.52
C HIS A 197 -2.76 -21.05 -8.93
N PRO A 198 -2.28 -21.74 -9.98
CA PRO A 198 -2.96 -22.91 -10.55
C PRO A 198 -3.11 -24.11 -9.60
N ARG A 199 -2.32 -24.14 -8.51
CA ARG A 199 -2.39 -25.22 -7.51
C ARG A 199 -2.85 -24.74 -6.13
N MET A 200 -2.69 -23.45 -5.81
CA MET A 200 -2.95 -22.90 -4.47
C MET A 200 -4.17 -21.95 -4.45
N GLY A 201 -4.87 -21.82 -5.57
CA GLY A 201 -6.04 -20.94 -5.68
C GLY A 201 -5.65 -19.47 -5.52
N PHE A 202 -6.32 -18.74 -4.66
CA PHE A 202 -6.05 -17.30 -4.45
C PHE A 202 -4.81 -16.99 -3.60
N PHE A 203 -4.15 -17.99 -3.07
CA PHE A 203 -2.87 -17.78 -2.40
C PHE A 203 -1.75 -17.70 -3.44
N VAL A 204 -1.07 -16.57 -3.49
CA VAL A 204 0.08 -16.32 -4.37
C VAL A 204 1.29 -15.99 -3.51
N ASP A 205 2.32 -16.83 -3.56
CA ASP A 205 3.57 -16.59 -2.85
C ASP A 205 4.44 -15.50 -3.53
N SER A 206 5.41 -14.99 -2.81
CA SER A 206 6.32 -13.94 -3.27
C SER A 206 7.09 -14.33 -4.54
N ARG A 207 7.50 -15.58 -4.64
CA ARG A 207 8.24 -16.10 -5.81
C ARG A 207 7.39 -16.12 -7.07
N THR A 208 6.14 -16.56 -6.95
CA THR A 208 5.19 -16.56 -8.06
C THR A 208 4.87 -15.13 -8.48
N MET A 209 4.64 -14.24 -7.52
CA MET A 209 4.34 -12.83 -7.79
C MET A 209 5.50 -12.14 -8.51
N GLU A 210 6.74 -12.32 -8.05
CA GLU A 210 7.90 -11.74 -8.73
C GLU A 210 8.09 -12.32 -10.14
N ARG A 211 7.81 -13.62 -10.33
CA ARG A 211 7.83 -14.25 -11.65
C ARG A 211 6.80 -13.62 -12.60
N ASP A 212 5.57 -13.41 -12.14
CA ASP A 212 4.53 -12.73 -12.92
C ASP A 212 5.01 -11.36 -13.40
N ILE A 213 5.51 -10.53 -12.48
CA ILE A 213 6.01 -9.19 -12.79
C ILE A 213 7.13 -9.23 -13.82
N ARG A 214 8.07 -10.16 -13.67
CA ARG A 214 9.17 -10.31 -14.64
C ARG A 214 8.68 -10.71 -16.03
N LEU A 215 7.72 -11.63 -16.12
CA LEU A 215 7.12 -12.03 -17.40
C LEU A 215 6.35 -10.88 -18.05
N ILE A 216 5.58 -10.13 -17.27
CA ILE A 216 4.86 -8.93 -17.71
C ILE A 216 5.86 -7.92 -18.29
N LYS A 217 6.96 -7.67 -17.60
CA LYS A 217 8.00 -6.75 -18.08
C LYS A 217 8.69 -7.25 -19.36
N GLN A 218 9.01 -8.55 -19.42
CA GLN A 218 9.60 -9.17 -20.61
C GLN A 218 8.68 -9.11 -21.83
N ALA A 219 7.37 -9.14 -21.63
CA ALA A 219 6.37 -8.96 -22.68
C ALA A 219 6.17 -7.48 -23.09
N ASN A 220 7.01 -6.56 -22.60
CA ASN A 220 6.90 -5.12 -22.87
C ASN A 220 5.54 -4.51 -22.46
N ILE A 221 4.95 -5.05 -21.41
CA ILE A 221 3.76 -4.54 -20.72
C ILE A 221 4.23 -3.58 -19.63
N ASN A 222 3.61 -2.41 -19.51
CA ASN A 222 4.02 -1.39 -18.57
C ASN A 222 2.97 -1.06 -17.51
N MET A 223 1.81 -1.74 -17.51
CA MET A 223 0.75 -1.51 -16.55
C MET A 223 0.06 -2.81 -16.14
N ILE A 224 -0.36 -2.87 -14.88
CA ILE A 224 -1.24 -3.91 -14.34
C ILE A 224 -2.50 -3.22 -13.80
N ARG A 225 -3.67 -3.80 -14.07
CA ARG A 225 -4.89 -3.53 -13.34
C ARG A 225 -5.11 -4.63 -12.31
N THR A 226 -5.22 -4.24 -11.03
CA THR A 226 -5.45 -5.19 -9.93
C THR A 226 -6.91 -5.61 -9.89
N SER A 227 -7.31 -6.44 -10.84
CA SER A 227 -8.71 -6.87 -10.95
C SER A 227 -9.02 -7.95 -9.89
N HIS A 228 -10.00 -7.78 -8.99
CA HIS A 228 -10.83 -6.55 -8.86
C HIS A 228 -10.78 -6.08 -7.41
N TYR A 229 -9.61 -6.04 -6.81
CA TYR A 229 -9.36 -5.76 -5.39
C TYR A 229 -7.89 -5.38 -5.17
N PRO A 230 -7.56 -4.68 -4.08
CA PRO A 230 -6.17 -4.41 -3.73
C PRO A 230 -5.40 -5.72 -3.54
N HIS A 231 -4.24 -5.84 -4.17
CA HIS A 231 -3.36 -6.99 -4.04
C HIS A 231 -2.48 -6.90 -2.78
N LEU A 232 -1.62 -7.90 -2.57
CA LEU A 232 -0.65 -7.85 -1.47
C LEU A 232 0.31 -6.66 -1.64
N PRO A 233 0.74 -6.00 -0.56
CA PRO A 233 1.70 -4.90 -0.61
C PRO A 233 2.94 -5.20 -1.43
N LEU A 234 3.45 -6.42 -1.37
CA LEU A 234 4.58 -6.88 -2.16
C LEU A 234 4.40 -6.67 -3.68
N LEU A 235 3.18 -6.76 -4.22
CA LEU A 235 2.95 -6.51 -5.65
C LEU A 235 3.33 -5.08 -6.01
N TYR A 236 2.93 -4.11 -5.20
CA TYR A 236 3.20 -2.70 -5.45
C TYR A 236 4.71 -2.39 -5.34
N GLU A 237 5.39 -2.99 -4.36
CA GLU A 237 6.85 -2.90 -4.23
C GLU A 237 7.57 -3.48 -5.45
N LEU A 238 7.13 -4.63 -5.94
CA LEU A 238 7.65 -5.21 -7.18
C LEU A 238 7.36 -4.34 -8.40
N CYS A 239 6.18 -3.74 -8.49
CA CYS A 239 5.83 -2.81 -9.56
C CYS A 239 6.72 -1.56 -9.54
N ASP A 240 7.00 -0.99 -8.37
CA ASP A 240 7.95 0.11 -8.23
C ASP A 240 9.37 -0.31 -8.65
N LYS A 241 9.82 -1.49 -8.21
CA LYS A 241 11.16 -2.04 -8.51
C LYS A 241 11.35 -2.34 -10.00
N TYR A 242 10.37 -2.92 -10.65
CA TYR A 242 10.46 -3.35 -12.05
C TYR A 242 9.95 -2.32 -13.06
N GLY A 243 9.37 -1.22 -12.60
CA GLY A 243 8.83 -0.18 -13.46
C GLY A 243 7.53 -0.59 -14.14
N ILE A 244 6.51 -0.87 -13.35
CA ILE A 244 5.16 -1.18 -13.79
C ILE A 244 4.20 -0.16 -13.19
N TYR A 245 3.36 0.47 -13.99
CA TYR A 245 2.25 1.28 -13.52
C TYR A 245 1.15 0.37 -12.97
N VAL A 246 0.44 0.85 -11.96
CA VAL A 246 -0.67 0.11 -11.35
C VAL A 246 -1.95 0.93 -11.46
N MET A 247 -3.00 0.30 -11.97
CA MET A 247 -4.37 0.76 -11.82
C MET A 247 -5.00 -0.07 -10.71
N ASP A 248 -5.01 0.49 -9.51
CA ASP A 248 -5.52 -0.19 -8.33
C ASP A 248 -7.04 -0.10 -8.25
N GLU A 249 -7.68 -1.14 -7.77
CA GLU A 249 -9.12 -1.21 -7.60
C GLU A 249 -9.51 -1.37 -6.14
N ALA A 250 -10.56 -0.66 -5.74
CA ALA A 250 -11.19 -0.88 -4.45
C ALA A 250 -11.83 -2.27 -4.39
N ASN A 251 -11.82 -2.90 -3.21
CA ASN A 251 -12.47 -4.18 -2.99
C ASN A 251 -14.00 -4.01 -2.87
N HIS A 252 -14.60 -3.54 -3.96
CA HIS A 252 -16.03 -3.26 -4.02
C HIS A 252 -16.57 -3.55 -5.42
N GLU A 253 -17.34 -4.62 -5.51
CA GLU A 253 -18.07 -4.97 -6.73
C GLU A 253 -19.37 -5.67 -6.31
N SER A 254 -20.50 -5.03 -6.54
CA SER A 254 -21.76 -5.45 -5.94
C SER A 254 -22.73 -6.08 -6.97
N HIS A 255 -22.25 -7.02 -7.76
CA HIS A 255 -23.08 -7.77 -8.73
C HIS A 255 -24.29 -8.44 -8.08
N ALA A 256 -24.13 -8.97 -6.85
CA ALA A 256 -25.21 -9.58 -6.10
C ALA A 256 -26.37 -8.63 -5.76
N TYR A 257 -26.17 -7.32 -5.88
CA TYR A 257 -27.20 -6.33 -5.60
C TYR A 257 -28.02 -5.88 -6.84
N GLY A 258 -28.06 -6.69 -7.87
CA GLY A 258 -29.02 -6.50 -8.94
C GLY A 258 -28.64 -5.54 -10.07
N LEU A 259 -27.38 -5.08 -10.14
CA LEU A 259 -26.87 -4.52 -11.39
C LEU A 259 -26.94 -5.58 -12.50
N GLY A 260 -26.87 -6.85 -12.13
CA GLY A 260 -26.97 -7.98 -13.01
C GLY A 260 -28.31 -8.16 -13.70
N ASN A 261 -29.43 -7.76 -13.11
CA ASN A 261 -30.76 -8.01 -13.70
C ASN A 261 -30.94 -7.35 -15.08
N LYS A 262 -30.28 -6.22 -15.30
CA LYS A 262 -30.35 -5.52 -16.60
C LYS A 262 -29.21 -5.88 -17.54
N VAL A 263 -28.10 -6.34 -17.02
CA VAL A 263 -26.86 -6.66 -17.78
C VAL A 263 -26.81 -8.14 -18.16
N LEU A 264 -27.31 -9.01 -17.30
CA LEU A 264 -27.30 -10.47 -17.52
C LEU A 264 -28.63 -11.03 -18.03
N GLY A 265 -29.55 -10.15 -18.47
CA GLY A 265 -30.87 -10.54 -18.97
C GLY A 265 -31.74 -11.14 -17.86
N ASP A 266 -32.81 -10.52 -17.60
CA ASP A 266 -34.00 -10.90 -16.81
C ASP A 266 -33.95 -12.23 -16.02
N ASN A 267 -32.91 -12.44 -15.22
CA ASN A 267 -32.92 -13.55 -14.28
C ASN A 267 -33.70 -13.12 -13.02
N PRO A 268 -34.95 -13.58 -12.83
CA PRO A 268 -35.78 -13.15 -11.70
C PRO A 268 -35.23 -13.57 -10.33
N GLN A 269 -34.16 -14.38 -10.28
CA GLN A 269 -33.48 -14.78 -9.05
C GLN A 269 -32.55 -13.68 -8.50
N TRP A 270 -32.30 -12.63 -9.27
CA TRP A 270 -31.45 -11.50 -8.90
C TRP A 270 -32.25 -10.24 -8.51
N THR A 271 -33.43 -10.43 -7.94
CA THR A 271 -34.15 -9.29 -7.37
C THR A 271 -33.33 -8.70 -6.21
N PRO A 272 -33.23 -7.36 -6.12
CA PRO A 272 -32.57 -6.72 -4.99
C PRO A 272 -33.17 -7.25 -3.69
N GLY A 273 -32.31 -7.75 -2.80
CA GLY A 273 -32.77 -8.14 -1.48
C GLY A 273 -33.27 -6.94 -0.67
N PRO A 274 -33.83 -7.16 0.51
CA PRO A 274 -34.45 -6.11 1.35
C PRO A 274 -33.53 -4.93 1.67
N MET A 275 -32.21 -5.13 1.61
CA MET A 275 -31.24 -4.06 1.86
C MET A 275 -31.27 -2.91 0.84
N TRP A 276 -31.82 -3.13 -0.36
CA TRP A 276 -31.92 -2.10 -1.40
C TRP A 276 -33.25 -1.37 -1.41
N THR A 277 -34.24 -1.85 -0.70
CA THR A 277 -35.57 -1.25 -0.67
C THR A 277 -35.71 -0.12 0.33
N GLY A 278 -34.65 0.21 1.08
CA GLY A 278 -34.65 1.30 2.05
C GLY A 278 -35.60 1.06 3.24
N GLN A 279 -35.93 -0.19 3.53
CA GLN A 279 -36.73 -0.58 4.68
C GLN A 279 -35.88 -0.94 5.89
#